data_7d8eae0f559c5ef44d9c740109d9617c
#
_entry.id   7d8eae0f559c5ef44d9c740109d9617c
#
_cell.length_a   1.000
_cell.length_b   1.000
_cell.length_c   1.000
_cell.angle_alpha   90.00
_cell.angle_beta   90.00
_cell.angle_gamma   90.00
#
_symmetry.space_group_name_H-M   'P 1'
#
loop_
_entity.id
_entity.type
_entity.pdbx_description
1 polymer ?
#
loop_
_entity_poly.entity_id
_entity_poly.type
_entity_poly.pdbx_seq_one_letter_code
_entity_poly.pdbx_strand_id
1 'polypeptide(L)'
;MLKKLHVLLLVLLAAVCFTATAWADYDYIEQYGVMVTPNTEDGSLLITVKLEWTPLEELPYGQELKIGVPNGSIRDVAAQTDNIERLDFDNSYMYVYLDRAYEANETFSFAYSWVQEYMYQLSTNGVIEDYDNVHYDYVTYDYTPGWFDEARIGQMVLVWNDPEGLTGRLESTGTASGEFVRSEDKLVCTAEDLGYGETMGVSARYENWPVQLSVENSLDNLPSDYDHCVYVPCEHFEDDTGDAIIGMMVMIFVVIFIIVLISAARRGDGYAGGFGTRYVFVNHLWYPAGPDGRPRPG
;
A
#
# COMPACT_ATOMS: atom_id res chain seq x y z
N MET A 1 -43.38 2.01 29.14
CA MET A 1 -42.59 2.84 28.19
C MET A 1 -41.14 2.46 28.12
N LEU A 2 -40.44 2.25 29.23
CA LEU A 2 -38.99 1.95 29.30
C LEU A 2 -38.57 0.71 28.49
N LYS A 3 -39.32 -0.40 28.54
CA LYS A 3 -39.01 -1.62 27.76
C LYS A 3 -39.06 -1.42 26.24
N LYS A 4 -39.97 -0.57 25.74
CA LYS A 4 -40.06 -0.25 24.30
C LYS A 4 -38.89 0.61 23.85
N LEU A 5 -38.41 1.51 24.73
CA LEU A 5 -37.24 2.36 24.47
C LEU A 5 -35.95 1.54 24.38
N HIS A 6 -35.80 0.54 25.28
CA HIS A 6 -34.64 -0.36 25.22
C HIS A 6 -34.59 -1.22 23.95
N VAL A 7 -35.76 -1.70 23.50
CA VAL A 7 -35.85 -2.47 22.26
C VAL A 7 -35.52 -1.59 21.05
N LEU A 8 -36.02 -0.35 21.02
CA LEU A 8 -35.71 0.59 19.95
C LEU A 8 -34.22 0.94 19.91
N LEU A 9 -33.59 1.13 21.08
CA LEU A 9 -32.16 1.42 21.20
C LEU A 9 -31.29 0.23 20.75
N LEU A 10 -31.71 -1.01 21.09
CA LEU A 10 -31.04 -2.23 20.66
C LEU A 10 -31.14 -2.44 19.14
N VAL A 11 -32.30 -2.13 18.54
CA VAL A 11 -32.49 -2.21 17.09
C VAL A 11 -31.68 -1.13 16.38
N LEU A 12 -31.60 0.08 16.93
CA LEU A 12 -30.77 1.14 16.40
C LEU A 12 -29.27 0.81 16.49
N LEU A 13 -28.84 0.24 17.63
CA LEU A 13 -27.46 -0.22 17.83
C LEU A 13 -27.11 -1.36 16.87
N ALA A 14 -28.00 -2.32 16.69
CA ALA A 14 -27.84 -3.38 15.71
C ALA A 14 -27.77 -2.82 14.28
N ALA A 15 -28.65 -1.89 13.91
CA ALA A 15 -28.61 -1.23 12.60
C ALA A 15 -27.28 -0.51 12.35
N VAL A 16 -26.72 0.19 13.36
CA VAL A 16 -25.40 0.85 13.26
C VAL A 16 -24.26 -0.18 13.17
N CYS A 17 -24.35 -1.32 13.85
CA CYS A 17 -23.36 -2.39 13.73
C CYS A 17 -23.41 -3.11 12.38
N PHE A 18 -24.57 -3.14 11.70
CA PHE A 18 -24.72 -3.74 10.37
C PHE A 18 -24.37 -2.75 9.23
N THR A 19 -24.20 -1.47 9.50
CA THR A 19 -23.55 -0.52 8.57
C THR A 19 -22.03 -0.50 8.74
N ALA A 20 -21.44 -1.48 9.46
CA ALA A 20 -20.03 -1.74 9.33
C ALA A 20 -19.75 -1.94 7.84
N THR A 21 -19.20 -0.92 7.26
CA THR A 21 -18.78 -0.76 5.90
C THR A 21 -18.36 -2.10 5.32
N ALA A 22 -19.15 -2.64 4.40
CA ALA A 22 -18.57 -3.43 3.35
C ALA A 22 -17.61 -2.46 2.64
N TRP A 23 -16.34 -2.49 2.99
CA TRP A 23 -15.29 -1.99 2.14
C TRP A 23 -15.45 -2.86 0.90
N ALA A 24 -16.00 -2.29 -0.15
CA ALA A 24 -15.98 -2.95 -1.43
C ALA A 24 -14.49 -3.03 -1.78
N ASP A 25 -13.89 -4.22 -1.64
CA ASP A 25 -12.66 -4.54 -2.33
C ASP A 25 -13.04 -4.39 -3.80
N TYR A 26 -12.51 -3.38 -4.48
CA TYR A 26 -12.90 -3.11 -5.87
C TYR A 26 -12.33 -4.16 -6.81
N ASP A 27 -11.07 -4.57 -6.59
CA ASP A 27 -10.41 -5.54 -7.44
C ASP A 27 -9.41 -6.40 -6.67
N TYR A 28 -9.10 -7.57 -7.22
CA TYR A 28 -8.08 -8.47 -6.70
C TYR A 28 -7.11 -8.88 -7.79
N ILE A 29 -5.81 -8.72 -7.52
CA ILE A 29 -4.75 -9.14 -8.41
C ILE A 29 -4.18 -10.45 -7.86
N GLU A 30 -4.50 -11.57 -8.51
CA GLU A 30 -4.03 -12.90 -8.10
C GLU A 30 -2.51 -12.98 -8.16
N GLN A 31 -1.94 -12.49 -9.27
CA GLN A 31 -0.51 -12.46 -9.49
C GLN A 31 -0.07 -11.18 -10.21
N TYR A 32 0.95 -10.53 -9.68
CA TYR A 32 1.64 -9.41 -10.28
C TYR A 32 3.11 -9.77 -10.52
N GLY A 33 3.46 -10.08 -11.75
CA GLY A 33 4.81 -10.38 -12.18
C GLY A 33 5.45 -9.18 -12.88
N VAL A 34 6.65 -8.79 -12.43
CA VAL A 34 7.44 -7.73 -13.05
C VAL A 34 8.84 -8.25 -13.32
N MET A 35 9.29 -8.17 -14.57
CA MET A 35 10.64 -8.50 -14.96
C MET A 35 11.36 -7.26 -15.47
N VAL A 36 12.53 -7.00 -14.92
CA VAL A 36 13.37 -5.85 -15.24
C VAL A 36 14.71 -6.32 -15.78
N THR A 37 15.13 -5.74 -16.90
CA THR A 37 16.43 -6.06 -17.53
C THR A 37 17.13 -4.75 -17.87
N PRO A 38 18.25 -4.40 -17.18
CA PRO A 38 19.02 -3.22 -17.51
C PRO A 38 19.75 -3.41 -18.86
N ASN A 39 19.72 -2.35 -19.68
CA ASN A 39 20.47 -2.28 -20.92
C ASN A 39 21.88 -1.73 -20.67
N THR A 40 22.91 -2.50 -21.00
CA THR A 40 24.30 -2.11 -20.76
C THR A 40 24.77 -0.96 -21.64
N GLU A 41 24.13 -0.71 -22.79
CA GLU A 41 24.57 0.30 -23.74
C GLU A 41 24.16 1.72 -23.34
N ASP A 42 22.94 1.89 -22.82
CA ASP A 42 22.36 3.20 -22.56
C ASP A 42 21.84 3.38 -21.12
N GLY A 43 21.83 2.30 -20.30
CA GLY A 43 21.37 2.34 -18.91
C GLY A 43 19.83 2.33 -18.77
N SER A 44 19.06 2.23 -19.86
CA SER A 44 17.62 2.08 -19.79
C SER A 44 17.20 0.72 -19.22
N LEU A 45 15.95 0.60 -18.77
CA LEU A 45 15.38 -0.65 -18.27
C LEU A 45 14.32 -1.18 -19.24
N LEU A 46 14.50 -2.39 -19.75
CA LEU A 46 13.39 -3.12 -20.36
C LEU A 46 12.54 -3.72 -19.25
N ILE A 47 11.29 -3.30 -19.16
CA ILE A 47 10.35 -3.75 -18.16
C ILE A 47 9.25 -4.55 -18.84
N THR A 48 8.95 -5.72 -18.30
CA THR A 48 7.83 -6.56 -18.72
C THR A 48 6.93 -6.82 -17.53
N VAL A 49 5.65 -6.53 -17.68
CA VAL A 49 4.62 -6.72 -16.67
C VAL A 49 3.67 -7.81 -17.11
N LYS A 50 3.30 -8.69 -16.20
CA LYS A 50 2.23 -9.66 -16.34
C LYS A 50 1.32 -9.58 -15.12
N LEU A 51 0.04 -9.42 -15.35
CA LEU A 51 -1.00 -9.38 -14.32
C LEU A 51 -2.01 -10.51 -14.54
N GLU A 52 -2.43 -11.12 -13.44
CA GLU A 52 -3.62 -11.95 -13.37
C GLU A 52 -4.62 -11.21 -12.48
N TRP A 53 -5.73 -10.75 -13.06
CA TRP A 53 -6.66 -9.78 -12.48
C TRP A 53 -8.06 -10.35 -12.38
N THR A 54 -8.70 -10.13 -11.24
CA THR A 54 -10.10 -10.51 -10.98
C THR A 54 -10.86 -9.26 -10.56
N PRO A 55 -11.65 -8.63 -11.45
CA PRO A 55 -12.49 -7.50 -11.08
C PRO A 55 -13.64 -7.97 -10.19
N LEU A 56 -13.94 -7.24 -9.12
CA LEU A 56 -15.08 -7.54 -8.24
C LEU A 56 -16.40 -6.97 -8.77
N GLU A 57 -16.32 -5.98 -9.62
CA GLU A 57 -17.43 -5.44 -10.41
C GLU A 57 -17.17 -5.68 -11.90
N GLU A 58 -18.20 -5.55 -12.73
CA GLU A 58 -18.06 -5.64 -14.19
C GLU A 58 -17.07 -4.57 -14.67
N LEU A 59 -16.04 -4.99 -15.41
CA LEU A 59 -15.11 -4.10 -16.11
C LEU A 59 -15.65 -3.87 -17.53
N PRO A 60 -16.25 -2.70 -17.81
CA PRO A 60 -16.84 -2.44 -19.12
C PRO A 60 -15.80 -2.35 -20.22
N TYR A 61 -16.19 -2.71 -21.46
CA TYR A 61 -15.34 -2.46 -22.63
C TYR A 61 -14.97 -0.98 -22.75
N GLY A 62 -13.68 -0.72 -22.97
CA GLY A 62 -13.14 0.63 -23.11
C GLY A 62 -12.78 1.34 -21.79
N GLN A 63 -13.01 0.71 -20.65
CA GLN A 63 -12.47 1.19 -19.38
C GLN A 63 -10.96 0.90 -19.33
N GLU A 64 -10.19 1.89 -18.87
CA GLU A 64 -8.77 1.74 -18.65
C GLU A 64 -8.43 1.09 -17.30
N LEU A 65 -7.43 0.21 -17.29
CA LEU A 65 -6.71 -0.18 -16.10
C LEU A 65 -5.46 0.71 -15.96
N LYS A 66 -5.26 1.30 -14.80
CA LYS A 66 -4.15 2.23 -14.52
C LYS A 66 -3.06 1.53 -13.73
N ILE A 67 -1.88 1.44 -14.29
CA ILE A 67 -0.71 0.85 -13.63
C ILE A 67 0.38 1.91 -13.56
N GLY A 68 0.88 2.21 -12.35
CA GLY A 68 1.89 3.23 -12.14
C GLY A 68 3.20 2.95 -12.90
N VAL A 69 3.84 4.01 -13.39
CA VAL A 69 5.17 3.96 -14.04
C VAL A 69 6.12 4.89 -13.31
N PRO A 70 7.43 4.63 -13.30
CA PRO A 70 8.41 5.42 -12.54
C PRO A 70 8.51 6.88 -13.00
N ASN A 71 8.42 7.13 -14.30
CA ASN A 71 8.40 8.47 -14.92
C ASN A 71 7.84 8.37 -16.34
N GLY A 72 7.57 9.52 -16.97
CA GLY A 72 6.98 9.59 -18.31
C GLY A 72 7.93 9.34 -19.48
N SER A 73 9.24 9.14 -19.23
CA SER A 73 10.19 8.85 -20.30
C SER A 73 10.15 7.38 -20.70
N ILE A 74 9.14 7.04 -21.50
CA ILE A 74 8.77 5.70 -21.90
C ILE A 74 8.89 5.58 -23.42
N ARG A 75 9.47 4.47 -23.90
CA ARG A 75 9.50 4.13 -25.32
C ARG A 75 9.27 2.64 -25.56
N ASP A 76 9.06 2.27 -26.80
CA ASP A 76 8.92 0.88 -27.28
C ASP A 76 7.84 0.07 -26.52
N VAL A 77 6.70 0.73 -26.27
CA VAL A 77 5.56 0.11 -25.59
C VAL A 77 4.93 -0.96 -26.47
N ALA A 78 4.77 -2.18 -25.96
CA ALA A 78 4.25 -3.32 -26.69
C ALA A 78 3.33 -4.21 -25.84
N ALA A 79 2.14 -4.53 -26.37
CA ALA A 79 1.30 -5.59 -25.84
C ALA A 79 1.99 -6.95 -26.07
N GLN A 80 1.96 -7.81 -25.06
CA GLN A 80 2.51 -9.17 -25.09
C GLN A 80 1.41 -10.24 -25.13
N THR A 81 0.14 -9.82 -24.98
CA THR A 81 -1.05 -10.67 -25.08
C THR A 81 -2.09 -10.07 -26.01
N ASP A 82 -2.86 -10.94 -26.66
CA ASP A 82 -3.82 -10.53 -27.70
C ASP A 82 -5.07 -9.83 -27.16
N ASN A 83 -5.33 -9.91 -25.85
CA ASN A 83 -6.47 -9.28 -25.20
C ASN A 83 -6.23 -7.82 -24.77
N ILE A 84 -5.10 -7.24 -25.10
CA ILE A 84 -4.85 -5.80 -25.01
C ILE A 84 -5.18 -5.16 -26.36
N GLU A 85 -6.22 -4.32 -26.38
CA GLU A 85 -6.59 -3.57 -27.58
C GLU A 85 -5.65 -2.37 -27.81
N ARG A 86 -5.31 -1.65 -26.74
CA ARG A 86 -4.49 -0.44 -26.81
C ARG A 86 -3.74 -0.21 -25.50
N LEU A 87 -2.57 0.39 -25.62
CA LEU A 87 -1.76 0.92 -24.54
C LEU A 87 -1.54 2.42 -24.77
N ASP A 88 -1.81 3.22 -23.75
CA ASP A 88 -1.46 4.63 -23.69
C ASP A 88 -0.66 4.88 -22.39
N PHE A 89 0.05 5.98 -22.31
CA PHE A 89 0.77 6.35 -21.09
C PHE A 89 0.87 7.87 -20.92
N ASP A 90 1.04 8.28 -19.68
CA ASP A 90 1.43 9.63 -19.31
C ASP A 90 2.65 9.59 -18.36
N ASN A 91 2.90 10.68 -17.64
CA ASN A 91 4.04 10.77 -16.73
C ASN A 91 3.89 9.90 -15.46
N SER A 92 2.72 9.34 -15.20
CA SER A 92 2.39 8.65 -13.96
C SER A 92 1.88 7.23 -14.16
N TYR A 93 1.19 6.98 -15.29
CA TYR A 93 0.47 5.74 -15.49
C TYR A 93 0.64 5.18 -16.90
N MET A 94 0.68 3.85 -16.98
CA MET A 94 0.34 3.07 -18.15
C MET A 94 -1.15 2.78 -18.12
N TYR A 95 -1.87 3.12 -19.19
CA TYR A 95 -3.29 2.86 -19.38
C TYR A 95 -3.46 1.66 -20.28
N VAL A 96 -4.03 0.58 -19.74
CA VAL A 96 -4.27 -0.67 -20.47
C VAL A 96 -5.74 -0.76 -20.81
N TYR A 97 -6.08 -0.80 -22.11
CA TYR A 97 -7.42 -1.00 -22.63
C TYR A 97 -7.55 -2.42 -23.14
N LEU A 98 -8.54 -3.16 -22.64
CA LEU A 98 -8.77 -4.54 -22.98
C LEU A 98 -9.75 -4.68 -24.16
N ASP A 99 -9.66 -5.81 -24.87
CA ASP A 99 -10.37 -6.11 -26.11
C ASP A 99 -11.88 -6.33 -25.92
N ARG A 100 -12.35 -6.54 -24.68
CA ARG A 100 -13.75 -6.79 -24.34
C ARG A 100 -14.07 -6.36 -22.91
N ALA A 101 -15.36 -6.41 -22.56
CA ALA A 101 -15.78 -6.37 -21.17
C ALA A 101 -15.46 -7.70 -20.45
N TYR A 102 -15.22 -7.62 -19.14
CA TYR A 102 -15.02 -8.75 -18.24
C TYR A 102 -16.08 -8.71 -17.16
N GLU A 103 -16.68 -9.87 -16.87
CA GLU A 103 -17.72 -9.97 -15.85
C GLU A 103 -17.10 -9.89 -14.43
N ALA A 104 -17.90 -9.50 -13.44
CA ALA A 104 -17.50 -9.54 -12.05
C ALA A 104 -17.05 -10.96 -11.66
N ASN A 105 -15.91 -11.05 -10.98
CA ASN A 105 -15.23 -12.28 -10.58
C ASN A 105 -14.72 -13.15 -11.76
N GLU A 106 -14.61 -12.61 -12.95
CA GLU A 106 -13.94 -13.27 -14.07
C GLU A 106 -12.44 -13.01 -14.01
N THR A 107 -11.63 -14.02 -13.75
CA THR A 107 -10.16 -13.87 -13.75
C THR A 107 -9.62 -13.90 -15.17
N PHE A 108 -8.77 -12.95 -15.51
CA PHE A 108 -8.07 -12.87 -16.78
C PHE A 108 -6.61 -12.45 -16.61
N SER A 109 -5.77 -12.75 -17.58
CA SER A 109 -4.35 -12.37 -17.58
C SER A 109 -4.03 -11.49 -18.76
N PHE A 110 -3.15 -10.50 -18.55
CA PHE A 110 -2.59 -9.70 -19.62
C PHE A 110 -1.12 -9.38 -19.35
N ALA A 111 -0.37 -9.08 -20.40
CA ALA A 111 1.03 -8.74 -20.29
C ALA A 111 1.43 -7.70 -21.32
N TYR A 112 2.34 -6.81 -20.95
CA TYR A 112 2.90 -5.77 -21.79
C TYR A 112 4.34 -5.45 -21.39
N SER A 113 5.06 -4.73 -22.23
CA SER A 113 6.42 -4.31 -21.96
C SER A 113 6.68 -2.90 -22.49
N TRP A 114 7.71 -2.25 -21.93
CA TRP A 114 8.21 -0.97 -22.38
C TRP A 114 9.68 -0.81 -22.02
N VAL A 115 10.33 0.19 -22.60
CA VAL A 115 11.65 0.65 -22.19
C VAL A 115 11.50 1.92 -21.38
N GLN A 116 12.04 1.92 -20.18
CA GLN A 116 12.04 3.02 -19.23
C GLN A 116 13.40 3.70 -19.23
N GLU A 117 13.44 5.00 -19.44
CA GLU A 117 14.63 5.80 -19.42
C GLU A 117 14.78 6.59 -18.11
N TYR A 118 15.93 7.21 -17.89
CA TYR A 118 16.25 8.02 -16.71
C TYR A 118 16.06 7.27 -15.38
N MET A 119 16.57 6.03 -15.31
CA MET A 119 16.41 5.19 -14.12
C MET A 119 17.69 4.96 -13.32
N TYR A 120 18.85 5.32 -13.86
CA TYR A 120 20.11 5.11 -13.18
C TYR A 120 20.67 6.38 -12.56
N GLN A 121 21.42 6.19 -11.49
CA GLN A 121 22.26 7.19 -10.86
C GLN A 121 23.73 6.79 -10.98
N LEU A 122 24.59 7.78 -11.15
CA LEU A 122 26.03 7.59 -11.24
C LEU A 122 26.71 8.11 -9.97
N SER A 123 27.59 7.31 -9.38
CA SER A 123 28.31 7.68 -8.17
C SER A 123 29.78 7.30 -8.21
N THR A 124 30.61 8.04 -7.47
CA THR A 124 32.03 7.80 -7.30
C THR A 124 32.41 7.68 -5.83
N ASN A 125 33.41 6.87 -5.52
CA ASN A 125 33.97 6.73 -4.17
C ASN A 125 34.91 7.88 -3.76
N GLY A 126 35.37 8.67 -4.72
CA GLY A 126 36.39 9.69 -4.52
C GLY A 126 35.88 11.13 -4.50
N VAL A 127 36.77 12.04 -4.18
CA VAL A 127 36.54 13.48 -4.40
C VAL A 127 36.66 13.74 -5.91
N ILE A 128 35.66 14.39 -6.49
CA ILE A 128 35.69 14.82 -7.89
C ILE A 128 36.70 15.96 -7.99
N GLU A 129 37.88 15.68 -8.53
CA GLU A 129 38.94 16.70 -8.75
C GLU A 129 38.78 17.42 -10.09
N ASP A 130 38.19 16.78 -11.08
CA ASP A 130 37.92 17.29 -12.41
C ASP A 130 36.49 16.99 -12.84
N TYR A 131 35.68 18.05 -12.90
CA TYR A 131 34.25 17.92 -13.26
C TYR A 131 34.02 17.66 -14.76
N ASP A 132 35.02 17.90 -15.60
CA ASP A 132 34.94 17.67 -17.05
C ASP A 132 35.24 16.19 -17.42
N ASN A 133 35.93 15.44 -16.53
CA ASN A 133 36.33 14.05 -16.76
C ASN A 133 36.00 13.13 -15.54
N VAL A 134 34.78 13.17 -15.08
CA VAL A 134 34.36 12.33 -13.94
C VAL A 134 34.28 10.87 -14.38
N HIS A 135 35.04 10.01 -13.68
CA HIS A 135 34.85 8.57 -13.78
C HIS A 135 33.93 8.08 -12.67
N TYR A 136 32.86 7.41 -13.03
CA TYR A 136 31.89 6.87 -12.08
C TYR A 136 32.25 5.41 -11.75
N ASP A 137 32.30 5.11 -10.46
CA ASP A 137 32.63 3.77 -9.96
C ASP A 137 31.40 2.86 -9.90
N TYR A 138 30.22 3.45 -9.79
CA TYR A 138 28.97 2.72 -9.59
C TYR A 138 27.86 3.26 -10.47
N VAL A 139 27.03 2.30 -10.94
CA VAL A 139 25.70 2.55 -11.51
C VAL A 139 24.67 1.98 -10.55
N THR A 140 23.74 2.80 -10.10
CA THR A 140 22.69 2.38 -9.16
C THR A 140 21.32 2.61 -9.79
N TYR A 141 20.45 1.67 -9.62
CA TYR A 141 19.04 1.75 -10.01
C TYR A 141 18.18 1.63 -8.76
N ASP A 142 17.23 2.52 -8.60
CA ASP A 142 16.15 2.40 -7.62
C ASP A 142 14.84 2.28 -8.41
N TYR A 143 14.20 1.10 -8.33
CA TYR A 143 13.01 0.80 -9.09
C TYR A 143 11.91 0.26 -8.20
N THR A 144 10.75 0.88 -8.26
CA THR A 144 9.53 0.41 -7.63
C THR A 144 8.47 0.23 -8.71
N PRO A 145 7.96 -0.99 -8.94
CA PRO A 145 6.83 -1.23 -9.82
C PRO A 145 5.59 -0.43 -9.38
N GLY A 146 4.68 -0.17 -10.31
CA GLY A 146 3.40 0.44 -10.00
C GLY A 146 2.68 -0.31 -8.87
N TRP A 147 2.05 0.42 -7.98
CA TRP A 147 1.24 -0.10 -6.88
C TRP A 147 -0.24 0.20 -7.12
N PHE A 148 -1.10 -0.40 -6.33
CA PHE A 148 -2.54 -0.26 -6.47
C PHE A 148 -3.15 0.19 -5.14
N ASP A 149 -3.80 1.34 -5.15
CA ASP A 149 -4.45 1.92 -3.97
C ASP A 149 -5.84 1.29 -3.72
N GLU A 150 -6.44 0.69 -4.76
CA GLU A 150 -7.79 0.13 -4.73
C GLU A 150 -7.85 -1.38 -5.01
N ALA A 151 -6.70 -2.05 -5.16
CA ALA A 151 -6.63 -3.48 -5.35
C ALA A 151 -5.64 -4.13 -4.38
N ARG A 152 -5.92 -5.36 -3.96
CA ARG A 152 -4.99 -6.20 -3.20
C ARG A 152 -4.26 -7.13 -4.15
N ILE A 153 -3.02 -7.47 -3.80
CA ILE A 153 -2.20 -8.38 -4.60
C ILE A 153 -1.95 -9.66 -3.81
N GLY A 154 -2.43 -10.79 -4.32
CA GLY A 154 -2.21 -12.11 -3.71
C GLY A 154 -0.74 -12.51 -3.71
N GLN A 155 -0.09 -12.38 -4.86
CA GLN A 155 1.34 -12.64 -4.98
C GLN A 155 2.01 -11.63 -5.93
N MET A 156 3.09 -11.02 -5.47
CA MET A 156 3.95 -10.19 -6.29
C MET A 156 5.30 -10.88 -6.51
N VAL A 157 5.76 -10.94 -7.75
CA VAL A 157 7.05 -11.51 -8.14
C VAL A 157 7.85 -10.49 -8.92
N LEU A 158 8.93 -10.00 -8.35
CA LEU A 158 9.88 -9.09 -9.00
C LEU A 158 11.12 -9.87 -9.43
N VAL A 159 11.38 -9.90 -10.72
CA VAL A 159 12.56 -10.54 -11.33
C VAL A 159 13.48 -9.45 -11.85
N TRP A 160 14.69 -9.43 -11.38
CA TRP A 160 15.75 -8.57 -11.88
C TRP A 160 16.77 -9.42 -12.63
N ASN A 161 16.96 -9.17 -13.92
CA ASN A 161 17.96 -9.83 -14.73
C ASN A 161 19.27 -9.04 -14.67
N ASP A 162 20.35 -9.62 -14.16
CA ASP A 162 21.65 -8.99 -14.30
C ASP A 162 22.08 -8.97 -15.76
N PRO A 163 22.70 -7.89 -16.25
CA PRO A 163 23.31 -7.88 -17.57
C PRO A 163 24.42 -8.93 -17.70
N GLU A 164 24.63 -9.43 -18.91
CA GLU A 164 25.65 -10.44 -19.18
C GLU A 164 27.04 -10.00 -18.70
N GLY A 165 27.69 -10.85 -17.91
CA GLY A 165 29.01 -10.58 -17.35
C GLY A 165 29.06 -9.64 -16.17
N LEU A 166 27.92 -9.11 -15.71
CA LEU A 166 27.80 -8.29 -14.51
C LEU A 166 27.09 -9.05 -13.39
N THR A 167 27.37 -8.65 -12.17
CA THR A 167 26.65 -9.14 -10.99
C THR A 167 26.29 -7.96 -10.11
N GLY A 168 25.01 -7.66 -10.04
CA GLY A 168 24.47 -6.60 -9.22
C GLY A 168 24.41 -7.00 -7.73
N ARG A 169 24.60 -6.02 -6.86
CA ARG A 169 24.20 -6.09 -5.46
C ARG A 169 22.81 -5.53 -5.32
N LEU A 170 21.85 -6.37 -4.93
CA LEU A 170 20.45 -6.00 -4.83
C LEU A 170 19.98 -5.98 -3.38
N GLU A 171 19.15 -4.98 -3.09
CA GLU A 171 18.45 -4.84 -1.82
C GLU A 171 16.96 -4.63 -2.11
N SER A 172 16.09 -5.30 -1.36
CA SER A 172 14.64 -5.07 -1.46
C SER A 172 14.28 -3.75 -0.81
N THR A 173 13.40 -3.00 -1.45
CA THR A 173 12.87 -1.72 -0.98
C THR A 173 11.35 -1.76 -0.94
N GLY A 174 10.71 -0.71 -0.40
CA GLY A 174 9.25 -0.63 -0.29
C GLY A 174 8.72 -1.05 1.07
N THR A 175 7.40 -1.17 1.18
CA THR A 175 6.69 -1.50 2.44
C THR A 175 6.58 -3.02 2.64
N ALA A 176 6.45 -3.78 1.55
CA ALA A 176 6.51 -5.23 1.58
C ALA A 176 7.99 -5.68 1.50
N SER A 177 8.44 -6.41 2.50
CA SER A 177 9.81 -6.92 2.53
C SER A 177 9.90 -8.31 1.93
N GLY A 178 10.84 -8.51 1.01
CA GLY A 178 11.20 -9.80 0.47
C GLY A 178 12.73 -9.97 0.44
N GLU A 179 13.20 -11.18 0.33
CA GLU A 179 14.62 -11.47 0.12
C GLU A 179 14.86 -11.87 -1.35
N PHE A 180 15.87 -11.28 -1.98
CA PHE A 180 16.25 -11.67 -3.33
C PHE A 180 16.99 -12.99 -3.31
N VAL A 181 16.44 -13.97 -4.00
CA VAL A 181 17.08 -15.26 -4.24
C VAL A 181 17.71 -15.25 -5.62
N ARG A 182 19.03 -15.47 -5.68
CA ARG A 182 19.76 -15.55 -6.94
C ARG A 182 19.59 -16.92 -7.57
N SER A 183 19.24 -16.94 -8.85
CA SER A 183 19.22 -18.14 -9.71
C SER A 183 19.86 -17.79 -11.05
N GLU A 184 21.11 -18.22 -11.26
CA GLU A 184 21.93 -17.88 -12.42
C GLU A 184 22.12 -16.35 -12.54
N ASP A 185 21.66 -15.75 -13.64
CA ASP A 185 21.67 -14.33 -13.96
C ASP A 185 20.43 -13.56 -13.44
N LYS A 186 19.55 -14.25 -12.72
CA LYS A 186 18.28 -13.70 -12.23
C LYS A 186 18.28 -13.60 -10.71
N LEU A 187 17.73 -12.50 -10.24
CA LEU A 187 17.38 -12.32 -8.83
C LEU A 187 15.87 -12.22 -8.74
N VAL A 188 15.28 -13.05 -7.91
CA VAL A 188 13.84 -13.14 -7.74
C VAL A 188 13.48 -12.76 -6.31
N CYS A 189 12.58 -11.80 -6.16
CA CYS A 189 11.96 -11.45 -4.90
C CYS A 189 10.46 -11.73 -5.00
N THR A 190 9.90 -12.33 -3.96
CA THR A 190 8.47 -12.64 -3.90
C THR A 190 7.90 -12.09 -2.61
N ALA A 191 6.73 -11.45 -2.70
CA ALA A 191 5.92 -11.06 -1.56
C ALA A 191 4.49 -11.57 -1.76
N GLU A 192 3.81 -11.90 -0.66
CA GLU A 192 2.45 -12.43 -0.65
C GLU A 192 1.54 -11.51 0.15
N ASP A 193 0.25 -11.50 -0.21
CA ASP A 193 -0.82 -10.79 0.50
C ASP A 193 -0.56 -9.28 0.68
N LEU A 194 -0.10 -8.59 -0.39
CA LEU A 194 0.08 -7.15 -0.33
C LEU A 194 -1.27 -6.44 -0.21
N GLY A 195 -1.35 -5.57 0.79
CA GLY A 195 -2.50 -4.69 1.01
C GLY A 195 -2.51 -3.49 0.06
N TYR A 196 -3.50 -2.63 0.24
CA TYR A 196 -3.65 -1.39 -0.53
C TYR A 196 -2.45 -0.47 -0.33
N GLY A 197 -1.91 0.06 -1.43
CA GLY A 197 -0.78 0.97 -1.40
C GLY A 197 0.55 0.34 -0.94
N GLU A 198 0.60 -0.97 -0.66
CA GLU A 198 1.86 -1.63 -0.34
C GLU A 198 2.72 -1.81 -1.59
N THR A 199 4.01 -1.56 -1.43
CA THR A 199 4.99 -1.56 -2.52
C THR A 199 6.11 -2.55 -2.26
N MET A 200 6.64 -3.15 -3.32
CA MET A 200 7.88 -3.91 -3.31
C MET A 200 8.77 -3.39 -4.42
N GLY A 201 9.97 -2.97 -4.10
CA GLY A 201 10.93 -2.42 -5.05
C GLY A 201 12.31 -3.06 -4.91
N VAL A 202 13.25 -2.54 -5.68
CA VAL A 202 14.63 -2.98 -5.71
C VAL A 202 15.57 -1.79 -5.82
N SER A 203 16.65 -1.83 -5.02
CA SER A 203 17.85 -1.02 -5.25
C SER A 203 18.94 -1.96 -5.77
N ALA A 204 19.42 -1.69 -6.98
CA ALA A 204 20.46 -2.50 -7.64
C ALA A 204 21.70 -1.66 -7.90
N ARG A 205 22.87 -2.12 -7.42
CA ARG A 205 24.15 -1.44 -7.57
C ARG A 205 25.13 -2.28 -8.32
N TYR A 206 25.76 -1.72 -9.34
CA TYR A 206 26.76 -2.34 -10.19
C TYR A 206 28.09 -1.61 -10.10
N GLU A 207 29.16 -2.38 -9.98
CA GLU A 207 30.53 -1.95 -10.17
C GLU A 207 31.00 -2.35 -11.58
N ASN A 208 31.91 -1.58 -12.14
CA ASN A 208 32.54 -1.90 -13.45
C ASN A 208 31.53 -2.03 -14.61
N TRP A 209 30.60 -1.07 -14.71
CA TRP A 209 29.69 -1.02 -15.85
C TRP A 209 30.49 -0.98 -17.17
N PRO A 210 30.10 -1.75 -18.22
CA PRO A 210 30.95 -2.03 -19.37
C PRO A 210 31.18 -0.82 -20.29
N VAL A 211 30.29 0.19 -20.22
CA VAL A 211 30.38 1.43 -20.97
C VAL A 211 30.26 2.64 -20.04
N GLN A 212 30.79 3.76 -20.44
CA GLN A 212 30.57 5.00 -19.70
C GLN A 212 29.16 5.53 -20.05
N LEU A 213 28.23 5.45 -19.09
CA LEU A 213 26.90 6.01 -19.25
C LEU A 213 26.91 7.54 -19.20
N SER A 214 25.99 8.16 -19.92
CA SER A 214 25.85 9.61 -19.97
C SER A 214 25.20 10.15 -18.69
N VAL A 215 25.76 11.17 -18.10
CA VAL A 215 25.13 11.91 -16.99
C VAL A 215 23.81 12.53 -17.45
N GLU A 216 23.71 12.95 -18.67
CA GLU A 216 22.50 13.60 -19.23
C GLU A 216 21.26 12.68 -19.21
N ASN A 217 21.46 11.36 -19.27
CA ASN A 217 20.39 10.36 -19.25
C ASN A 217 20.21 9.74 -17.86
N SER A 218 20.89 10.24 -16.85
CA SER A 218 20.70 9.78 -15.47
C SER A 218 19.42 10.35 -14.84
N LEU A 219 18.97 9.72 -13.81
CA LEU A 219 17.78 10.14 -13.03
C LEU A 219 17.90 11.59 -12.54
N ASP A 220 19.11 12.03 -12.18
CA ASP A 220 19.37 13.39 -11.68
C ASP A 220 19.12 14.47 -12.74
N ASN A 221 19.06 14.09 -14.02
CA ASN A 221 18.80 14.95 -15.15
C ASN A 221 17.47 14.65 -15.87
N LEU A 222 16.55 13.96 -15.20
CA LEU A 222 15.20 13.73 -15.73
C LEU A 222 14.57 15.09 -16.11
N PRO A 223 14.15 15.28 -17.37
CA PRO A 223 13.47 16.51 -17.77
C PRO A 223 12.20 16.75 -16.97
N SER A 224 11.96 17.99 -16.55
CA SER A 224 10.81 18.38 -15.72
C SER A 224 9.44 17.99 -16.31
N ASP A 225 9.37 17.84 -17.63
CA ASP A 225 8.15 17.43 -18.33
C ASP A 225 7.78 15.96 -18.04
N TYR A 226 8.74 15.16 -17.55
CA TYR A 226 8.57 13.75 -17.18
C TYR A 226 8.58 13.51 -15.66
N ASP A 227 8.91 14.56 -14.87
CA ASP A 227 9.03 14.50 -13.42
C ASP A 227 7.64 14.63 -12.77
N HIS A 228 6.88 13.54 -12.74
CA HIS A 228 5.62 13.51 -11.99
C HIS A 228 5.46 12.28 -11.08
N CYS A 229 6.42 11.39 -11.05
CA CYS A 229 6.48 10.32 -10.08
C CYS A 229 7.64 10.47 -9.12
N VAL A 230 7.81 11.65 -8.52
CA VAL A 230 8.39 11.65 -7.18
C VAL A 230 7.43 10.81 -6.36
N TYR A 231 7.90 9.67 -5.83
CA TYR A 231 7.28 9.00 -4.69
C TYR A 231 7.04 10.08 -3.62
N VAL A 232 5.92 10.75 -3.72
CA VAL A 232 5.27 11.32 -2.57
C VAL A 232 4.69 10.06 -1.92
N PRO A 233 5.24 9.60 -0.75
CA PRO A 233 4.48 8.68 0.07
C PRO A 233 3.10 9.31 0.09
N CYS A 234 2.09 8.59 -0.37
CA CYS A 234 0.73 9.10 -0.28
C CYS A 234 0.65 9.65 1.12
N GLU A 235 0.71 10.99 1.28
CA GLU A 235 0.24 11.55 2.53
C GLU A 235 -1.08 10.84 2.62
N HIS A 236 -1.16 9.95 3.60
CA HIS A 236 -2.39 9.34 3.96
C HIS A 236 -3.39 10.45 3.72
N PHE A 237 -4.20 10.35 2.69
CA PHE A 237 -5.46 11.03 2.68
C PHE A 237 -6.04 10.49 3.97
N GLU A 238 -5.79 11.21 5.06
CA GLU A 238 -6.56 11.06 6.27
C GLU A 238 -7.95 11.19 5.74
N ASP A 239 -8.57 10.05 5.59
CA ASP A 239 -9.91 9.93 5.09
C ASP A 239 -10.71 10.75 6.09
N ASP A 240 -11.01 12.01 5.74
CA ASP A 240 -11.79 12.94 6.58
C ASP A 240 -13.12 12.29 7.01
N THR A 241 -13.48 11.17 6.33
CA THR A 241 -14.57 10.29 6.71
C THR A 241 -14.27 9.48 7.97
N GLY A 242 -13.01 9.08 8.23
CA GLY A 242 -12.59 8.39 9.45
C GLY A 242 -12.76 9.29 10.67
N ASP A 243 -12.33 10.53 10.60
CA ASP A 243 -12.51 11.52 11.66
C ASP A 243 -14.00 11.91 11.85
N ALA A 244 -14.77 11.98 10.78
CA ALA A 244 -16.21 12.20 10.86
C ALA A 244 -16.93 11.02 11.53
N ILE A 245 -16.53 9.78 11.26
CA ILE A 245 -17.10 8.57 11.89
C ILE A 245 -16.67 8.48 13.35
N ILE A 246 -15.40 8.74 13.68
CA ILE A 246 -14.91 8.78 15.06
C ILE A 246 -15.59 9.91 15.82
N GLY A 247 -15.73 11.11 15.25
CA GLY A 247 -16.46 12.23 15.82
C GLY A 247 -17.94 11.90 16.07
N MET A 248 -18.59 11.22 15.14
CA MET A 248 -19.97 10.78 15.30
C MET A 248 -20.12 9.69 16.37
N MET A 249 -19.20 8.73 16.46
CA MET A 249 -19.18 7.74 17.54
C MET A 249 -18.97 8.39 18.91
N VAL A 250 -18.03 9.32 19.03
CA VAL A 250 -17.79 10.07 20.29
C VAL A 250 -19.04 10.85 20.67
N MET A 251 -19.71 11.53 19.74
CA MET A 251 -20.97 12.22 19.99
C MET A 251 -22.07 11.28 20.47
N ILE A 252 -22.20 10.09 19.88
CA ILE A 252 -23.17 9.08 20.29
C ILE A 252 -22.85 8.60 21.73
N PHE A 253 -21.60 8.33 22.05
CA PHE A 253 -21.18 7.94 23.40
C PHE A 253 -21.46 9.06 24.41
N VAL A 254 -21.19 10.31 24.09
CA VAL A 254 -21.49 11.47 24.94
C VAL A 254 -23.00 11.58 25.19
N VAL A 255 -23.84 11.45 24.15
CA VAL A 255 -25.29 11.51 24.31
C VAL A 255 -25.81 10.36 25.17
N ILE A 256 -25.32 9.14 24.96
CA ILE A 256 -25.68 7.98 25.79
C ILE A 256 -25.27 8.21 27.25
N PHE A 257 -24.05 8.71 27.49
CA PHE A 257 -23.54 9.02 28.80
C PHE A 257 -24.39 10.09 29.53
N ILE A 258 -24.78 11.15 28.81
CA ILE A 258 -25.69 12.20 29.36
C ILE A 258 -27.07 11.59 29.68
N ILE A 259 -27.63 10.74 28.85
CA ILE A 259 -28.91 10.06 29.09
C ILE A 259 -28.82 9.18 30.33
N VAL A 260 -27.71 8.45 30.52
CA VAL A 260 -27.47 7.62 31.69
C VAL A 260 -27.34 8.46 32.96
N LEU A 261 -26.62 9.60 32.90
CA LEU A 261 -26.50 10.54 34.03
C LEU A 261 -27.85 11.16 34.41
N ILE A 262 -28.64 11.63 33.43
CA ILE A 262 -29.99 12.17 33.66
C ILE A 262 -30.90 11.09 34.25
N SER A 263 -30.81 9.85 33.76
CA SER A 263 -31.60 8.72 34.28
C SER A 263 -31.18 8.33 35.71
N ALA A 264 -29.89 8.43 36.04
CA ALA A 264 -29.38 8.22 37.39
C ALA A 264 -29.80 9.35 38.34
N ALA A 265 -29.74 10.62 37.88
CA ALA A 265 -30.16 11.77 38.67
C ALA A 265 -31.67 11.73 38.95
N ARG A 266 -32.50 11.28 37.98
CA ARG A 266 -33.96 11.11 38.19
C ARG A 266 -34.33 9.95 39.11
N ARG A 267 -33.41 9.03 39.38
CA ARG A 267 -33.58 7.92 40.38
C ARG A 267 -33.17 8.31 41.80
N GLY A 268 -32.63 9.50 41.96
CA GLY A 268 -32.08 9.98 43.24
C GLY A 268 -33.15 10.46 44.24
N ASP A 269 -34.43 10.58 43.87
CA ASP A 269 -35.51 10.96 44.81
C ASP A 269 -36.35 9.71 45.18
N GLY A 270 -35.80 8.92 46.09
CA GLY A 270 -36.55 7.88 46.80
C GLY A 270 -35.91 6.52 46.77
N TYR A 271 -34.95 6.30 47.65
CA TYR A 271 -34.89 5.12 48.50
C TYR A 271 -33.63 5.22 49.42
N ALA A 272 -33.82 5.64 50.64
CA ALA A 272 -32.94 5.30 51.71
C ALA A 272 -33.08 3.81 52.01
N GLY A 273 -32.00 3.03 51.87
CA GLY A 273 -31.94 1.66 52.31
C GLY A 273 -31.45 0.67 51.27
N GLY A 274 -30.17 0.59 51.08
CA GLY A 274 -29.54 -0.49 50.32
C GLY A 274 -28.07 -0.63 50.72
N PHE A 275 -27.78 -1.67 51.52
CA PHE A 275 -26.47 -2.00 52.04
C PHE A 275 -25.43 -2.13 50.94
N GLY A 276 -24.69 -1.08 50.64
CA GLY A 276 -23.45 -1.17 49.92
C GLY A 276 -22.34 -1.72 50.81
N THR A 277 -21.90 -2.94 50.53
CA THR A 277 -20.74 -3.51 51.21
C THR A 277 -19.55 -2.58 50.93
N ARG A 278 -19.07 -1.87 51.97
CA ARG A 278 -17.84 -1.08 51.88
C ARG A 278 -16.67 -2.01 51.96
N TYR A 279 -15.66 -1.79 51.11
CA TYR A 279 -14.41 -2.52 51.12
C TYR A 279 -13.29 -1.62 51.59
N VAL A 280 -12.35 -2.17 52.35
CA VAL A 280 -11.14 -1.51 52.83
C VAL A 280 -9.93 -2.21 52.28
N PHE A 281 -9.00 -1.42 51.76
CA PHE A 281 -7.76 -1.91 51.15
C PHE A 281 -6.66 -1.98 52.21
N VAL A 282 -6.19 -3.19 52.53
CA VAL A 282 -5.14 -3.44 53.51
C VAL A 282 -4.17 -4.48 52.97
N ASN A 283 -2.88 -4.20 53.00
CA ASN A 283 -1.81 -5.11 52.57
C ASN A 283 -2.03 -5.69 51.16
N HIS A 284 -2.35 -4.81 50.16
CA HIS A 284 -2.58 -5.17 48.76
C HIS A 284 -3.81 -6.05 48.48
N LEU A 285 -4.74 -6.22 49.42
CA LEU A 285 -5.98 -6.95 49.26
C LEU A 285 -7.19 -6.12 49.71
N TRP A 286 -8.35 -6.35 49.05
CA TRP A 286 -9.62 -5.72 49.39
C TRP A 286 -10.42 -6.62 50.33
N TYR A 287 -10.82 -6.09 51.48
CA TYR A 287 -11.64 -6.78 52.47
C TYR A 287 -12.98 -6.06 52.65
N PRO A 288 -14.10 -6.82 52.87
CA PRO A 288 -15.36 -6.21 53.26
C PRO A 288 -15.20 -5.45 54.58
N ALA A 289 -15.63 -4.20 54.61
CA ALA A 289 -15.56 -3.37 55.80
C ALA A 289 -16.72 -3.68 56.73
N GLY A 290 -16.42 -3.73 58.03
CA GLY A 290 -17.43 -3.74 59.09
C GLY A 290 -18.09 -2.36 59.24
N PRO A 291 -19.12 -2.26 60.14
CA PRO A 291 -19.79 -0.99 60.42
C PRO A 291 -18.85 0.09 60.99
N ASP A 292 -17.73 -0.33 61.57
CA ASP A 292 -16.65 0.48 62.18
C ASP A 292 -15.55 0.87 61.16
N GLY A 293 -15.71 0.49 59.88
CA GLY A 293 -14.74 0.75 58.80
C GLY A 293 -13.50 -0.13 58.85
N ARG A 294 -13.45 -1.17 59.68
CA ARG A 294 -12.32 -2.11 59.76
C ARG A 294 -12.54 -3.35 58.91
N PRO A 295 -11.46 -3.99 58.41
CA PRO A 295 -11.59 -5.24 57.68
C PRO A 295 -12.21 -6.33 58.53
N ARG A 296 -13.20 -7.07 58.02
CA ARG A 296 -13.74 -8.27 58.69
C ARG A 296 -12.76 -9.43 58.51
N PRO A 297 -12.40 -10.12 59.59
CA PRO A 297 -11.69 -11.39 59.46
C PRO A 297 -12.60 -12.38 58.74
N GLY A 298 -12.06 -13.07 57.71
CA GLY A 298 -12.72 -14.15 57.01
C GLY A 298 -12.81 -15.44 57.83
#